data_4792bcb8aa56c44eb45c23c3fd327114
#
_entry.id   4792bcb8aa56c44eb45c23c3fd327114
#
_cell.length_a   1.000
_cell.length_b   1.000
_cell.length_c   1.000
_cell.angle_alpha   90.00
_cell.angle_beta   90.00
_cell.angle_gamma   90.00
#
_symmetry.space_group_name_H-M   'P 1'
#
loop_
_entity.id
_entity.type
_entity.pdbx_description
1 polymer ?
#
loop_
_entity_poly.entity_id
_entity_poly.type
_entity_poly.pdbx_seq_one_letter_code
_entity_poly.pdbx_strand_id
1 'polypeptide(L)'
;MLAVLDVRTRFHPAGVGEGTGMAVGAAREQQVGKAVSRLRGPGILLGIGLGGFVDGILFHQILQWHHLLSSRGDDPTDTVAGLETNTLADGLFHAFTWVVAVAGVWLLWRRTNEWRWAASGRALVGWTLVGWGLFNLVEGVINHEILGLHHVREGAGHQTAYDVAFLAFGALLVLSGWLLARSDRHGPPARS
;
A
#
# COMPACT_ATOMS: atom_id res chain seq x y z
N MET A 1 48.36 -65.28 14.53
CA MET A 1 48.78 -64.02 15.15
C MET A 1 48.47 -62.92 14.11
N LEU A 2 47.24 -62.39 14.14
CA LEU A 2 46.71 -61.40 13.17
C LEU A 2 46.78 -60.07 13.85
N ALA A 3 47.56 -59.11 13.31
CA ALA A 3 47.64 -57.75 13.74
C ALA A 3 46.47 -56.98 13.18
N VAL A 4 45.58 -56.48 14.03
CA VAL A 4 44.48 -55.57 13.68
C VAL A 4 45.03 -54.14 13.64
N LEU A 5 45.11 -53.55 12.45
CA LEU A 5 45.47 -52.16 12.26
C LEU A 5 44.22 -51.30 12.58
N ASP A 6 44.30 -50.59 13.73
CA ASP A 6 43.32 -49.57 14.14
C ASP A 6 43.55 -48.27 13.33
N VAL A 7 42.81 -48.08 12.23
CA VAL A 7 42.80 -46.83 11.44
C VAL A 7 41.67 -45.95 11.97
N ARG A 8 41.85 -45.32 13.13
CA ARG A 8 41.04 -44.15 13.53
C ARG A 8 41.57 -42.91 12.83
N THR A 9 41.16 -42.72 11.58
CA THR A 9 41.27 -41.41 10.96
C THR A 9 40.29 -40.46 11.66
N ARG A 10 40.86 -39.61 12.54
CA ARG A 10 40.15 -38.43 13.06
C ARG A 10 39.83 -37.49 11.91
N PHE A 11 38.61 -37.58 11.39
CA PHE A 11 38.07 -36.47 10.62
C PHE A 11 37.90 -35.27 11.58
N HIS A 12 38.82 -34.34 11.52
CA HIS A 12 38.61 -32.99 12.00
C HIS A 12 37.70 -32.34 10.96
N PRO A 13 36.46 -31.89 11.31
CA PRO A 13 35.73 -31.00 10.42
C PRO A 13 36.52 -29.70 10.44
N ALA A 14 37.28 -29.46 9.37
CA ALA A 14 37.88 -28.17 9.12
C ALA A 14 36.73 -27.14 9.21
N GLY A 15 36.91 -26.12 10.06
CA GLY A 15 35.94 -25.12 10.35
C GLY A 15 35.28 -24.57 9.08
N VAL A 16 34.02 -24.97 8.84
CA VAL A 16 33.16 -24.32 7.89
C VAL A 16 32.84 -22.96 8.52
N GLY A 17 33.64 -21.97 8.10
CA GLY A 17 33.90 -20.77 8.84
C GLY A 17 32.63 -19.91 8.98
N GLU A 18 32.56 -19.24 10.12
CA GLU A 18 31.64 -18.14 10.44
C GLU A 18 31.48 -17.14 9.27
N GLY A 19 32.52 -16.99 8.44
CA GLY A 19 32.47 -16.15 7.21
C GLY A 19 31.49 -16.62 6.16
N THR A 20 31.25 -17.92 5.97
CA THR A 20 30.26 -18.45 5.01
C THR A 20 28.83 -18.21 5.50
N GLY A 21 28.58 -18.33 6.80
CA GLY A 21 27.27 -18.06 7.40
C GLY A 21 26.88 -16.57 7.28
N MET A 22 27.81 -15.65 7.54
CA MET A 22 27.60 -14.21 7.39
C MET A 22 27.37 -13.80 5.93
N ALA A 23 28.11 -14.37 4.98
CA ALA A 23 27.93 -14.09 3.55
C ALA A 23 26.56 -14.56 3.03
N VAL A 24 26.11 -15.75 3.46
CA VAL A 24 24.77 -16.29 3.11
C VAL A 24 23.66 -15.43 3.75
N GLY A 25 23.84 -14.99 5.00
CA GLY A 25 22.92 -14.07 5.69
C GLY A 25 22.76 -12.75 4.94
N ALA A 26 23.88 -12.09 4.62
CA ALA A 26 23.89 -10.83 3.88
C ALA A 26 23.27 -10.95 2.48
N ALA A 27 23.54 -12.03 1.76
CA ALA A 27 22.93 -12.28 0.45
C ALA A 27 21.41 -12.46 0.55
N ARG A 28 20.93 -13.15 1.58
CA ARG A 28 19.49 -13.33 1.84
C ARG A 28 18.80 -12.01 2.17
N GLU A 29 19.39 -11.21 3.05
CA GLU A 29 18.85 -9.88 3.40
C GLU A 29 18.77 -8.97 2.17
N GLN A 30 19.81 -8.97 1.33
CA GLN A 30 19.83 -8.21 0.10
C GLN A 30 18.72 -8.69 -0.86
N GLN A 31 18.47 -9.99 -0.95
CA GLN A 31 17.43 -10.56 -1.80
C GLN A 31 16.04 -10.20 -1.29
N VAL A 32 15.79 -10.26 0.01
CA VAL A 32 14.54 -9.83 0.65
C VAL A 32 14.32 -8.33 0.44
N GLY A 33 15.34 -7.51 0.64
CA GLY A 33 15.28 -6.07 0.41
C GLY A 33 14.90 -5.71 -1.03
N LYS A 34 15.45 -6.41 -2.02
CA LYS A 34 15.09 -6.26 -3.44
C LYS A 34 13.65 -6.68 -3.71
N ALA A 35 13.18 -7.78 -3.11
CA ALA A 35 11.81 -8.25 -3.26
C ALA A 35 10.80 -7.25 -2.67
N VAL A 36 11.04 -6.72 -1.47
CA VAL A 36 10.21 -5.69 -0.83
C VAL A 36 10.15 -4.41 -1.67
N SER A 37 11.29 -3.96 -2.23
CA SER A 37 11.33 -2.75 -3.07
C SER A 37 10.52 -2.90 -4.36
N ARG A 38 10.45 -4.10 -4.93
CA ARG A 38 9.67 -4.40 -6.14
C ARG A 38 8.16 -4.38 -5.91
N LEU A 39 7.70 -4.64 -4.68
CA LEU A 39 6.28 -4.54 -4.32
C LEU A 39 5.82 -3.10 -4.09
N ARG A 40 6.75 -2.14 -3.96
CA ARG A 40 6.41 -0.75 -3.67
C ARG A 40 5.46 -0.15 -4.72
N GLY A 41 5.81 -0.23 -6.00
CA GLY A 41 4.98 0.33 -7.07
C GLY A 41 3.59 -0.31 -7.16
N PRO A 42 3.50 -1.65 -7.30
CA PRO A 42 2.21 -2.34 -7.31
C PRO A 42 1.36 -2.04 -6.07
N GLY A 43 1.95 -2.11 -4.88
CA GLY A 43 1.24 -1.84 -3.63
C GLY A 43 0.69 -0.41 -3.57
N ILE A 44 1.51 0.59 -3.92
CA ILE A 44 1.04 2.00 -3.93
C ILE A 44 -0.12 2.19 -4.92
N LEU A 45 -0.01 1.64 -6.14
CA LEU A 45 -1.11 1.75 -7.11
C LEU A 45 -2.38 1.06 -6.62
N LEU A 46 -2.26 -0.14 -6.05
CA LEU A 46 -3.39 -0.83 -5.43
C LEU A 46 -4.01 0.01 -4.31
N GLY A 47 -3.17 0.61 -3.46
CA GLY A 47 -3.63 1.45 -2.36
C GLY A 47 -4.36 2.70 -2.82
N ILE A 48 -3.85 3.39 -3.84
CA ILE A 48 -4.51 4.55 -4.45
C ILE A 48 -5.86 4.15 -5.03
N GLY A 49 -5.92 3.07 -5.82
CA GLY A 49 -7.17 2.61 -6.41
C GLY A 49 -8.20 2.16 -5.38
N LEU A 50 -7.79 1.37 -4.37
CA LEU A 50 -8.67 0.92 -3.29
C LEU A 50 -9.12 2.08 -2.39
N GLY A 51 -8.23 3.03 -2.07
CA GLY A 51 -8.56 4.23 -1.31
C GLY A 51 -9.64 5.05 -2.01
N GLY A 52 -9.46 5.30 -3.31
CA GLY A 52 -10.45 6.00 -4.11
C GLY A 52 -11.78 5.23 -4.24
N PHE A 53 -11.77 3.89 -4.29
CA PHE A 53 -13.00 3.11 -4.23
C PHE A 53 -13.71 3.23 -2.87
N VAL A 54 -12.96 3.21 -1.77
CA VAL A 54 -13.58 3.38 -0.44
C VAL A 54 -14.18 4.77 -0.32
N ASP A 55 -13.48 5.79 -0.76
CA ASP A 55 -14.00 7.16 -0.79
C ASP A 55 -15.27 7.26 -1.64
N GLY A 56 -15.17 6.92 -2.91
CA GLY A 56 -16.29 7.05 -3.85
C GLY A 56 -17.49 6.16 -3.50
N ILE A 57 -17.29 4.90 -3.09
CA ILE A 57 -18.40 4.02 -2.74
C ILE A 57 -19.00 4.40 -1.39
N LEU A 58 -18.16 4.65 -0.37
CA LEU A 58 -18.66 4.90 0.98
C LEU A 58 -19.23 6.31 1.11
N PHE A 59 -18.44 7.35 0.75
CA PHE A 59 -18.84 8.73 0.99
C PHE A 59 -19.73 9.29 -0.10
N HIS A 60 -19.45 9.02 -1.38
CA HIS A 60 -20.27 9.55 -2.48
C HIS A 60 -21.56 8.74 -2.67
N GLN A 61 -21.53 7.38 -2.59
CA GLN A 61 -22.68 6.56 -2.98
C GLN A 61 -23.52 6.06 -1.78
N ILE A 62 -22.91 5.56 -0.71
CA ILE A 62 -23.63 4.94 0.41
C ILE A 62 -24.06 6.00 1.43
N LEU A 63 -23.11 6.79 1.94
CA LEU A 63 -23.37 7.81 2.95
C LEU A 63 -23.88 9.10 2.34
N GLN A 64 -23.57 9.35 1.07
CA GLN A 64 -23.94 10.59 0.36
C GLN A 64 -23.54 11.83 1.16
N TRP A 65 -22.34 11.78 1.76
CA TRP A 65 -21.83 12.89 2.55
C TRP A 65 -21.38 14.05 1.65
N HIS A 66 -20.91 13.73 0.45
CA HIS A 66 -20.54 14.65 -0.61
C HIS A 66 -20.55 13.94 -1.96
N HIS A 67 -20.45 14.72 -3.04
CA HIS A 67 -20.13 14.30 -4.39
C HIS A 67 -18.90 15.06 -4.87
N LEU A 68 -18.28 14.64 -5.95
CA LEU A 68 -16.99 15.18 -6.40
C LEU A 68 -16.99 16.69 -6.61
N LEU A 69 -18.14 17.27 -7.00
CA LEU A 69 -18.31 18.70 -7.31
C LEU A 69 -19.36 19.38 -6.43
N SER A 70 -19.77 18.79 -5.32
CA SER A 70 -20.96 19.21 -4.55
C SER A 70 -20.83 20.57 -3.86
N SER A 71 -19.61 21.07 -3.59
CA SER A 71 -19.41 22.43 -3.07
C SER A 71 -19.30 23.51 -4.16
N ARG A 72 -19.34 23.13 -5.45
CA ARG A 72 -19.33 24.10 -6.55
C ARG A 72 -20.72 24.69 -6.74
N GLY A 73 -20.82 26.02 -6.62
CA GLY A 73 -22.09 26.74 -6.71
C GLY A 73 -22.81 26.63 -8.07
N ASP A 74 -22.09 26.20 -9.13
CA ASP A 74 -22.67 26.05 -10.49
C ASP A 74 -23.39 24.71 -10.68
N ASP A 75 -23.10 23.70 -9.82
CA ASP A 75 -23.62 22.33 -9.92
C ASP A 75 -24.25 21.85 -8.59
N PRO A 76 -25.28 22.52 -8.08
CA PRO A 76 -25.88 22.18 -6.79
C PRO A 76 -26.61 20.83 -6.85
N THR A 77 -26.40 19.98 -5.82
CA THR A 77 -26.98 18.63 -5.77
C THR A 77 -28.50 18.60 -5.50
N ASP A 78 -29.12 19.75 -5.23
CA ASP A 78 -30.56 19.91 -5.05
C ASP A 78 -31.36 20.13 -6.37
N THR A 79 -30.64 20.18 -7.50
CA THR A 79 -31.26 20.22 -8.84
C THR A 79 -30.97 18.94 -9.61
N VAL A 80 -31.85 18.54 -10.52
CA VAL A 80 -31.66 17.36 -11.37
C VAL A 80 -30.39 17.50 -12.22
N ALA A 81 -30.17 18.64 -12.85
CA ALA A 81 -29.00 18.89 -13.70
C ALA A 81 -27.71 18.84 -12.90
N GLY A 82 -27.66 19.45 -11.71
CA GLY A 82 -26.50 19.41 -10.84
C GLY A 82 -26.22 18.00 -10.32
N LEU A 83 -27.27 17.22 -9.98
CA LEU A 83 -27.12 15.83 -9.57
C LEU A 83 -26.59 14.95 -10.73
N GLU A 84 -27.06 15.16 -11.96
CA GLU A 84 -26.55 14.46 -13.16
C GLU A 84 -25.06 14.77 -13.38
N THR A 85 -24.65 16.06 -13.26
CA THR A 85 -23.25 16.49 -13.38
C THR A 85 -22.38 15.82 -12.31
N ASN A 86 -22.82 15.83 -11.05
CA ASN A 86 -22.10 15.19 -9.96
C ASN A 86 -22.00 13.67 -10.12
N THR A 87 -23.08 13.00 -10.57
CA THR A 87 -23.10 11.57 -10.86
C THR A 87 -22.11 11.22 -11.96
N LEU A 88 -22.00 12.03 -13.02
CA LEU A 88 -21.02 11.84 -14.07
C LEU A 88 -19.59 12.01 -13.53
N ALA A 89 -19.34 13.06 -12.74
CA ALA A 89 -18.05 13.32 -12.14
C ALA A 89 -17.59 12.16 -11.20
N ASP A 90 -18.50 11.68 -10.35
CA ASP A 90 -18.27 10.50 -9.50
C ASP A 90 -17.98 9.25 -10.34
N GLY A 91 -18.71 9.06 -11.45
CA GLY A 91 -18.47 7.95 -12.37
C GLY A 91 -17.08 8.00 -13.02
N LEU A 92 -16.63 9.18 -13.46
CA LEU A 92 -15.29 9.39 -14.00
C LEU A 92 -14.21 9.16 -12.94
N PHE A 93 -14.43 9.61 -11.72
CA PHE A 93 -13.56 9.33 -10.59
C PHE A 93 -13.44 7.82 -10.32
N HIS A 94 -14.55 7.08 -10.31
CA HIS A 94 -14.52 5.62 -10.17
C HIS A 94 -13.80 4.92 -11.32
N ALA A 95 -14.01 5.38 -12.55
CA ALA A 95 -13.30 4.85 -13.72
C ALA A 95 -11.77 5.04 -13.59
N PHE A 96 -11.35 6.23 -13.13
CA PHE A 96 -9.94 6.51 -12.86
C PHE A 96 -9.37 5.57 -11.78
N THR A 97 -10.04 5.45 -10.64
CA THR A 97 -9.57 4.59 -9.53
C THR A 97 -9.55 3.12 -9.95
N TRP A 98 -10.50 2.68 -10.78
CA TRP A 98 -10.51 1.34 -11.38
C TRP A 98 -9.27 1.10 -12.26
N VAL A 99 -8.95 2.03 -13.17
CA VAL A 99 -7.76 1.93 -14.03
C VAL A 99 -6.49 1.85 -13.20
N VAL A 100 -6.36 2.66 -12.14
CA VAL A 100 -5.20 2.64 -11.23
C VAL A 100 -5.11 1.30 -10.50
N ALA A 101 -6.22 0.75 -9.99
CA ALA A 101 -6.24 -0.55 -9.33
C ALA A 101 -5.84 -1.69 -10.30
N VAL A 102 -6.39 -1.70 -11.52
CA VAL A 102 -6.03 -2.68 -12.56
C VAL A 102 -4.55 -2.57 -12.93
N ALA A 103 -4.01 -1.37 -13.07
CA ALA A 103 -2.58 -1.16 -13.31
C ALA A 103 -1.73 -1.72 -12.16
N GLY A 104 -2.18 -1.55 -10.91
CA GLY A 104 -1.54 -2.13 -9.73
C GLY A 104 -1.51 -3.66 -9.77
N VAL A 105 -2.66 -4.29 -10.08
CA VAL A 105 -2.77 -5.76 -10.24
C VAL A 105 -1.88 -6.25 -11.38
N TRP A 106 -1.94 -5.60 -12.54
CA TRP A 106 -1.13 -5.97 -13.70
C TRP A 106 0.37 -5.88 -13.43
N LEU A 107 0.81 -4.80 -12.77
CA LEU A 107 2.20 -4.62 -12.40
C LEU A 107 2.65 -5.65 -11.35
N LEU A 108 1.77 -5.99 -10.39
CA LEU A 108 2.00 -7.05 -9.42
C LEU A 108 2.17 -8.40 -10.13
N TRP A 109 1.24 -8.75 -11.03
CA TRP A 109 1.28 -9.99 -11.79
C TRP A 109 2.56 -10.11 -12.63
N ARG A 110 2.96 -9.06 -13.35
CA ARG A 110 4.22 -9.05 -14.11
C ARG A 110 5.43 -9.30 -13.23
N ARG A 111 5.47 -8.70 -12.04
CA ARG A 111 6.61 -8.81 -11.13
C ARG A 111 6.67 -10.13 -10.37
N THR A 112 5.53 -10.75 -10.07
CA THR A 112 5.49 -12.05 -9.39
C THR A 112 5.89 -13.20 -10.32
N ASN A 113 5.62 -13.12 -11.62
CA ASN A 113 6.05 -14.12 -12.60
C ASN A 113 7.59 -14.20 -12.76
N GLU A 114 8.31 -13.13 -12.46
CA GLU A 114 9.77 -13.08 -12.55
C GLU A 114 10.48 -13.62 -11.29
N TRP A 115 9.74 -13.81 -10.18
CA TRP A 115 10.35 -14.09 -8.86
C TRP A 115 9.55 -15.11 -8.06
N ARG A 116 10.18 -16.25 -7.81
CA ARG A 116 9.63 -17.29 -6.93
C ARG A 116 9.55 -16.77 -5.48
N TRP A 117 8.36 -16.30 -5.04
CA TRP A 117 7.84 -16.22 -3.66
C TRP A 117 8.76 -15.75 -2.50
N ALA A 118 9.71 -14.87 -2.71
CA ALA A 118 10.51 -14.30 -1.62
C ALA A 118 9.89 -13.05 -0.98
N ALA A 119 8.77 -12.55 -1.51
CA ALA A 119 8.13 -11.34 -1.02
C ALA A 119 7.00 -11.69 -0.06
N SER A 120 7.01 -11.12 1.15
CA SER A 120 5.97 -11.37 2.13
C SER A 120 4.71 -10.54 1.85
N GLY A 121 3.55 -11.10 2.20
CA GLY A 121 2.27 -10.39 2.15
C GLY A 121 2.27 -9.10 2.97
N ARG A 122 3.07 -9.03 4.04
CA ARG A 122 3.22 -7.81 4.87
C ARG A 122 3.74 -6.62 4.08
N ALA A 123 4.77 -6.82 3.24
CA ALA A 123 5.31 -5.74 2.41
C ALA A 123 4.26 -5.23 1.41
N LEU A 124 3.49 -6.13 0.78
CA LEU A 124 2.42 -5.73 -0.13
C LEU A 124 1.33 -4.94 0.61
N VAL A 125 0.83 -5.47 1.74
CA VAL A 125 -0.16 -4.77 2.58
C VAL A 125 0.40 -3.42 3.04
N GLY A 126 1.65 -3.37 3.50
CA GLY A 126 2.28 -2.11 3.93
C GLY A 126 2.30 -1.07 2.81
N TRP A 127 2.72 -1.43 1.60
CA TRP A 127 2.72 -0.49 0.47
C TRP A 127 1.32 -0.15 -0.02
N THR A 128 0.34 -1.04 0.13
CA THR A 128 -1.08 -0.74 -0.15
C THR A 128 -1.62 0.30 0.84
N LEU A 129 -1.32 0.16 2.13
CA LEU A 129 -1.69 1.18 3.12
C LEU A 129 -1.02 2.54 2.84
N VAL A 130 0.27 2.53 2.43
CA VAL A 130 0.95 3.77 2.00
C VAL A 130 0.22 4.39 0.81
N GLY A 131 -0.15 3.60 -0.20
CA GLY A 131 -0.87 4.09 -1.37
C GLY A 131 -2.23 4.68 -1.02
N TRP A 132 -3.00 4.03 -0.16
CA TRP A 132 -4.29 4.54 0.33
C TRP A 132 -4.11 5.84 1.10
N GLY A 133 -3.16 5.91 2.04
CA GLY A 133 -2.88 7.12 2.78
C GLY A 133 -2.42 8.28 1.88
N LEU A 134 -1.62 8.00 0.84
CA LEU A 134 -1.25 9.01 -0.16
C LEU A 134 -2.46 9.52 -0.94
N PHE A 135 -3.39 8.63 -1.33
CA PHE A 135 -4.65 9.04 -1.94
C PHE A 135 -5.39 10.03 -1.03
N ASN A 136 -5.64 9.66 0.24
CA ASN A 136 -6.36 10.53 1.19
C ASN A 136 -5.66 11.89 1.38
N LEU A 137 -4.32 11.91 1.46
CA LEU A 137 -3.58 13.16 1.64
C LEU A 137 -3.65 14.04 0.39
N VAL A 138 -3.48 13.45 -0.80
CA VAL A 138 -3.51 14.22 -2.07
C VAL A 138 -4.93 14.72 -2.34
N GLU A 139 -5.92 13.85 -2.18
CA GLU A 139 -7.32 14.18 -2.37
C GLU A 139 -7.77 15.26 -1.37
N GLY A 140 -7.53 15.04 -0.07
CA GLY A 140 -7.92 15.99 0.97
C GLY A 140 -7.24 17.36 0.82
N VAL A 141 -5.94 17.40 0.50
CA VAL A 141 -5.25 18.69 0.29
C VAL A 141 -5.73 19.38 -1.00
N ILE A 142 -5.84 18.64 -2.09
CA ILE A 142 -6.17 19.26 -3.39
C ILE A 142 -7.65 19.57 -3.48
N ASN A 143 -8.54 18.60 -3.23
CA ASN A 143 -9.96 18.75 -3.49
C ASN A 143 -10.68 19.50 -2.37
N HIS A 144 -10.34 19.25 -1.09
CA HIS A 144 -11.00 19.92 0.03
C HIS A 144 -10.41 21.31 0.29
N GLU A 145 -9.05 21.44 0.37
CA GLU A 145 -8.42 22.69 0.85
C GLU A 145 -8.07 23.64 -0.29
N ILE A 146 -7.50 23.16 -1.41
CA ILE A 146 -7.00 24.05 -2.48
C ILE A 146 -8.11 24.40 -3.48
N LEU A 147 -8.82 23.40 -3.99
CA LEU A 147 -9.83 23.58 -5.03
C LEU A 147 -11.24 23.81 -4.46
N GLY A 148 -11.48 23.42 -3.20
CA GLY A 148 -12.79 23.56 -2.56
C GLY A 148 -13.91 22.89 -3.34
N LEU A 149 -13.65 21.71 -3.94
CA LEU A 149 -14.62 20.99 -4.75
C LEU A 149 -15.73 20.37 -3.89
N HIS A 150 -15.36 19.91 -2.72
CA HIS A 150 -16.22 19.35 -1.68
C HIS A 150 -15.48 19.29 -0.34
N HIS A 151 -16.20 19.01 0.75
CA HIS A 151 -15.67 18.65 2.05
C HIS A 151 -16.00 17.19 2.35
N VAL A 152 -15.27 16.52 3.24
CA VAL A 152 -15.53 15.10 3.62
C VAL A 152 -16.99 14.90 4.01
N ARG A 153 -17.57 15.87 4.73
CA ARG A 153 -18.98 15.84 5.10
C ARG A 153 -19.61 17.21 4.94
N GLU A 154 -20.37 17.38 3.87
CA GLU A 154 -21.13 18.61 3.62
C GLU A 154 -22.34 18.74 4.54
N GLY A 155 -22.77 19.99 4.78
CA GLY A 155 -23.92 20.28 5.65
C GLY A 155 -23.70 20.00 7.14
N ALA A 156 -22.55 19.47 7.56
CA ALA A 156 -22.21 19.30 8.98
C ALA A 156 -21.71 20.61 9.59
N GLY A 157 -22.11 20.92 10.82
CA GLY A 157 -21.68 22.14 11.53
C GLY A 157 -20.16 22.24 11.81
N HIS A 158 -19.37 21.21 11.48
CA HIS A 158 -17.93 21.10 11.75
C HIS A 158 -17.19 20.46 10.57
N GLN A 159 -17.39 20.95 9.34
CA GLN A 159 -16.77 20.43 8.12
C GLN A 159 -15.25 20.29 8.25
N THR A 160 -14.55 21.33 8.70
CA THR A 160 -13.10 21.32 8.90
C THR A 160 -12.62 20.18 9.82
N ALA A 161 -13.40 19.79 10.82
CA ALA A 161 -13.01 18.69 11.71
C ALA A 161 -12.99 17.35 10.97
N TYR A 162 -13.92 17.12 10.03
CA TYR A 162 -13.93 15.93 9.18
C TYR A 162 -12.76 15.94 8.19
N ASP A 163 -12.44 17.09 7.57
CA ASP A 163 -11.31 17.25 6.65
C ASP A 163 -9.98 16.98 7.38
N VAL A 164 -9.79 17.57 8.56
CA VAL A 164 -8.60 17.30 9.39
C VAL A 164 -8.51 15.83 9.81
N ALA A 165 -9.63 15.21 10.19
CA ALA A 165 -9.65 13.79 10.56
C ALA A 165 -9.30 12.90 9.37
N PHE A 166 -9.76 13.22 8.17
CA PHE A 166 -9.44 12.53 6.94
C PHE A 166 -7.94 12.60 6.61
N LEU A 167 -7.36 13.81 6.70
CA LEU A 167 -5.92 14.00 6.52
C LEU A 167 -5.09 13.27 7.58
N ALA A 168 -5.50 13.33 8.86
CA ALA A 168 -4.84 12.61 9.93
C ALA A 168 -4.89 11.10 9.72
N PHE A 169 -6.04 10.56 9.28
CA PHE A 169 -6.18 9.16 8.93
C PHE A 169 -5.28 8.78 7.76
N GLY A 170 -5.18 9.61 6.71
CA GLY A 170 -4.25 9.43 5.60
C GLY A 170 -2.79 9.35 6.06
N ALA A 171 -2.38 10.27 6.95
CA ALA A 171 -1.04 10.29 7.52
C ALA A 171 -0.73 9.03 8.36
N LEU A 172 -1.71 8.56 9.16
CA LEU A 172 -1.59 7.33 9.92
C LEU A 172 -1.46 6.10 9.03
N LEU A 173 -2.20 6.03 7.91
CA LEU A 173 -2.07 4.96 6.93
C LEU A 173 -0.68 4.94 6.29
N VAL A 174 -0.13 6.11 5.91
CA VAL A 174 1.23 6.20 5.35
C VAL A 174 2.26 5.74 6.37
N LEU A 175 2.19 6.20 7.61
CA LEU A 175 3.14 5.85 8.66
C LEU A 175 3.08 4.35 8.99
N SER A 176 1.90 3.82 9.28
CA SER A 176 1.70 2.42 9.65
C SER A 176 2.08 1.48 8.49
N GLY A 177 1.68 1.82 7.28
CA GLY A 177 2.02 1.07 6.08
C GLY A 177 3.53 1.04 5.81
N TRP A 178 4.21 2.16 5.97
CA TRP A 178 5.65 2.25 5.82
C TRP A 178 6.40 1.43 6.89
N LEU A 179 5.98 1.52 8.15
CA LEU A 179 6.54 0.70 9.24
C LEU A 179 6.35 -0.79 8.97
N LEU A 180 5.14 -1.18 8.52
CA LEU A 180 4.83 -2.57 8.17
C LEU A 180 5.69 -3.07 7.01
N ALA A 181 5.85 -2.28 5.95
CA ALA A 181 6.69 -2.64 4.80
C ALA A 181 8.18 -2.74 5.15
N ARG A 182 8.65 -1.96 6.14
CA ARG A 182 10.04 -2.02 6.61
C ARG A 182 10.33 -3.22 7.49
N SER A 183 9.37 -3.66 8.32
CA SER A 183 9.56 -4.78 9.24
C SER A 183 9.92 -6.08 8.52
N ASP A 184 9.52 -6.21 7.26
CA ASP A 184 9.83 -7.37 6.42
C ASP A 184 11.28 -7.43 5.91
N ARG A 185 11.99 -6.30 5.94
CA ARG A 185 13.41 -6.25 5.56
C ARG A 185 14.32 -6.92 6.60
N HIS A 186 13.85 -7.02 7.83
CA HIS A 186 14.56 -7.62 8.95
C HIS A 186 13.91 -8.96 9.27
N GLY A 187 14.02 -9.97 8.40
CA GLY A 187 13.42 -11.30 8.59
C GLY A 187 13.62 -11.86 9.99
N PRO A 188 12.76 -12.79 10.45
CA PRO A 188 12.92 -13.38 11.78
C PRO A 188 14.35 -13.95 11.94
N PRO A 189 14.97 -13.82 13.13
CA PRO A 189 16.27 -14.41 13.39
C PRO A 189 16.20 -15.91 13.07
N ALA A 190 17.27 -16.45 12.49
CA ALA A 190 17.38 -17.87 12.20
C ALA A 190 17.04 -18.62 13.49
N ARG A 191 16.02 -19.49 13.46
CA ARG A 191 15.76 -20.39 14.58
C ARG A 191 16.97 -21.32 14.66
N SER A 192 17.74 -21.16 15.75
CA SER A 192 18.82 -22.03 16.15
C SER A 192 18.33 -23.43 16.49
#